data_36bf58910386a8543ed556d7dc628f1a
#
_entry.id   36bf58910386a8543ed556d7dc628f1a
#
_cell.length_a   1.000
_cell.length_b   1.000
_cell.length_c   1.000
_cell.angle_alpha   90.00
_cell.angle_beta   90.00
_cell.angle_gamma   90.00
#
_symmetry.space_group_name_H-M   'P 1'
#
loop_
_entity.id
_entity.type
_entity.pdbx_description
1 polymer ?
#
loop_
_entity_poly.entity_id
_entity_poly.type
_entity_poly.pdbx_seq_one_letter_code
_entity_poly.pdbx_strand_id
1 'polypeptide(L)'
;MSSNPAAERRPGLRDRASGQIVAAVAIVAAAMTVRKLMFPWESDDYRYFLHPWYTHIADHGGFQALSDIGFSDYNVPYLYVLAALSHLPVQDLAGIKAVSTLFDLLTAYFAYRIVALRHPEGSWRPHAAGAVVLLLPTVMANSGWWGQADSVYSSFVVGALWFVLRRRPWWACTFLGIALAFKLQTVFVFPFLLVLLLTRRIPWRSLLAVPAVYLLLDVPALLVGADLGQLLTVYSRQTGTYQSLSMNAPSVYLLFQAGDHADAVRRAGILLTGAVVLTLVALVVLRPTGRGPLRPGGWERELTDTQIVLLATTSVVLVPFLLPSMHERYFFLADVLSVVAAFYLPGRLWYLPVLVQLASAGTYLQYLAHDAARYTKVELFGALMALAALAVVRATVQEFRRTPDRSGAGGPDGAAGQEGAAAADGTTGADGTAGGPGRGAAEGRALAVGRS
;
A
#
# COMPACT_ATOMS: atom_id res chain seq x y z
N MET A 1 1.80 16.20 -60.39
CA MET A 1 0.77 15.63 -59.54
C MET A 1 1.48 15.13 -58.27
N SER A 2 1.49 15.95 -57.25
CA SER A 2 2.14 15.65 -55.97
C SER A 2 1.05 15.12 -55.00
N SER A 3 1.09 13.84 -54.67
CA SER A 3 0.22 13.22 -53.68
C SER A 3 0.69 13.65 -52.29
N ASN A 4 -0.17 14.44 -51.62
CA ASN A 4 -0.03 14.82 -50.22
C ASN A 4 -0.24 13.57 -49.37
N PRO A 5 0.75 13.09 -48.57
CA PRO A 5 0.52 11.99 -47.63
C PRO A 5 -0.44 12.48 -46.56
N ALA A 6 -1.55 11.77 -46.40
CA ALA A 6 -2.59 12.05 -45.41
C ALA A 6 -1.92 12.25 -44.03
N ALA A 7 -2.06 13.46 -43.52
CA ALA A 7 -1.67 13.79 -42.17
C ALA A 7 -2.51 12.91 -41.20
N GLU A 8 -1.93 11.89 -40.63
CA GLU A 8 -2.51 11.09 -39.54
C GLU A 8 -2.95 12.05 -38.44
N ARG A 9 -4.24 12.27 -38.32
CA ARG A 9 -4.82 13.08 -37.23
C ARG A 9 -4.51 12.35 -35.95
N ARG A 10 -3.61 12.90 -35.13
CA ARG A 10 -3.42 12.42 -33.76
C ARG A 10 -4.78 12.47 -33.04
N PRO A 11 -5.25 11.36 -32.47
CA PRO A 11 -6.55 11.31 -31.80
C PRO A 11 -6.62 12.40 -30.72
N GLY A 12 -7.74 13.10 -30.62
CA GLY A 12 -8.00 14.14 -29.64
C GLY A 12 -7.93 13.62 -28.22
N LEU A 13 -7.71 14.47 -27.23
CA LEU A 13 -7.69 14.08 -25.81
C LEU A 13 -8.95 13.31 -25.39
N ARG A 14 -10.13 13.69 -25.93
CA ARG A 14 -11.41 13.00 -25.69
C ARG A 14 -11.43 11.58 -26.27
N ASP A 15 -10.91 11.38 -27.47
CA ASP A 15 -10.86 10.07 -28.11
C ASP A 15 -9.93 9.11 -27.36
N ARG A 16 -8.80 9.64 -26.85
CA ARG A 16 -7.87 8.87 -26.01
C ARG A 16 -8.49 8.47 -24.68
N ALA A 17 -9.21 9.39 -24.01
CA ALA A 17 -9.90 9.10 -22.77
C ALA A 17 -10.99 8.05 -22.95
N SER A 18 -11.78 8.15 -24.03
CA SER A 18 -12.82 7.15 -24.36
C SER A 18 -12.21 5.78 -24.62
N GLY A 19 -11.10 5.69 -25.37
CA GLY A 19 -10.39 4.44 -25.60
C GLY A 19 -9.84 3.79 -24.34
N GLN A 20 -9.30 4.59 -23.40
CA GLN A 20 -8.82 4.11 -22.11
C GLN A 20 -9.96 3.56 -21.23
N ILE A 21 -11.12 4.21 -21.22
CA ILE A 21 -12.30 3.74 -20.49
C ILE A 21 -12.80 2.42 -21.07
N VAL A 22 -12.95 2.32 -22.38
CA VAL A 22 -13.37 1.07 -23.05
C VAL A 22 -12.40 -0.08 -22.72
N ALA A 23 -11.08 0.17 -22.81
CA ALA A 23 -10.07 -0.83 -22.44
C ALA A 23 -10.18 -1.24 -20.98
N ALA A 24 -10.37 -0.28 -20.06
CA ALA A 24 -10.52 -0.58 -18.63
C ALA A 24 -11.77 -1.44 -18.37
N VAL A 25 -12.90 -1.10 -18.98
CA VAL A 25 -14.15 -1.90 -18.86
C VAL A 25 -13.95 -3.32 -19.41
N ALA A 26 -13.30 -3.47 -20.57
CA ALA A 26 -13.01 -4.77 -21.16
C ALA A 26 -12.11 -5.62 -20.26
N ILE A 27 -11.07 -5.04 -19.65
CA ILE A 27 -10.17 -5.71 -18.71
C ILE A 27 -10.93 -6.14 -17.45
N VAL A 28 -11.75 -5.25 -16.88
CA VAL A 28 -12.59 -5.60 -15.71
C VAL A 28 -13.52 -6.74 -16.06
N ALA A 29 -14.22 -6.68 -17.20
CA ALA A 29 -15.13 -7.75 -17.64
C ALA A 29 -14.39 -9.10 -17.81
N ALA A 30 -13.22 -9.09 -18.45
CA ALA A 30 -12.38 -10.28 -18.59
C ALA A 30 -11.94 -10.85 -17.22
N ALA A 31 -11.47 -9.97 -16.32
CA ALA A 31 -11.05 -10.35 -14.97
C ALA A 31 -12.21 -10.96 -14.15
N MET A 32 -13.42 -10.41 -14.28
CA MET A 32 -14.64 -10.94 -13.62
C MET A 32 -15.06 -12.29 -14.21
N THR A 33 -14.96 -12.43 -15.53
CA THR A 33 -15.27 -13.70 -16.21
C THR A 33 -14.34 -14.81 -15.72
N VAL A 34 -13.04 -14.57 -15.67
CA VAL A 34 -12.06 -15.56 -15.19
C VAL A 34 -12.36 -15.96 -13.73
N ARG A 35 -12.62 -14.99 -12.85
CA ARG A 35 -12.99 -15.30 -11.44
C ARG A 35 -14.27 -16.11 -11.34
N LYS A 36 -15.29 -15.77 -12.13
CA LYS A 36 -16.55 -16.52 -12.13
C LYS A 36 -16.35 -17.99 -12.53
N LEU A 37 -15.44 -18.27 -13.46
CA LEU A 37 -15.08 -19.65 -13.83
C LEU A 37 -14.40 -20.42 -12.67
N MET A 38 -13.73 -19.72 -11.75
CA MET A 38 -13.10 -20.29 -10.57
C MET A 38 -14.07 -20.45 -9.38
N PHE A 39 -15.24 -19.79 -9.37
CA PHE A 39 -16.18 -19.77 -8.25
C PHE A 39 -16.66 -21.16 -7.78
N PRO A 40 -16.90 -22.13 -8.65
CA PRO A 40 -17.33 -23.46 -8.21
C PRO A 40 -16.29 -24.25 -7.42
N TRP A 41 -15.02 -23.84 -7.45
CA TRP A 41 -13.94 -24.53 -6.75
C TRP A 41 -14.01 -24.28 -5.25
N GLU A 42 -14.01 -25.35 -4.45
CA GLU A 42 -13.95 -25.31 -3.00
C GLU A 42 -12.51 -25.54 -2.51
N SER A 43 -11.96 -24.59 -1.77
CA SER A 43 -10.68 -24.76 -1.09
C SER A 43 -10.84 -25.45 0.27
N ASP A 44 -9.74 -25.97 0.82
CA ASP A 44 -9.75 -26.55 2.16
C ASP A 44 -10.10 -25.49 3.22
N ASP A 45 -9.62 -24.24 3.07
CA ASP A 45 -9.99 -23.14 3.98
C ASP A 45 -11.51 -22.86 3.95
N TYR A 46 -12.17 -22.98 2.79
CA TYR A 46 -13.61 -22.87 2.72
C TYR A 46 -14.28 -24.03 3.44
N ARG A 47 -13.87 -25.27 3.14
CA ARG A 47 -14.51 -26.49 3.70
C ARG A 47 -14.36 -26.62 5.21
N TYR A 48 -13.16 -26.30 5.75
CA TYR A 48 -12.85 -26.53 7.16
C TYR A 48 -13.09 -25.31 8.06
N PHE A 49 -13.18 -24.08 7.48
CA PHE A 49 -13.34 -22.85 8.26
C PHE A 49 -14.54 -22.02 7.80
N LEU A 50 -14.53 -21.49 6.57
CA LEU A 50 -15.50 -20.48 6.14
C LEU A 50 -16.91 -21.01 6.05
N HIS A 51 -17.11 -22.21 5.49
CA HIS A 51 -18.42 -22.86 5.41
C HIS A 51 -18.98 -23.24 6.79
N PRO A 52 -18.23 -23.89 7.71
CA PRO A 52 -18.68 -24.11 9.08
C PRO A 52 -19.05 -22.82 9.82
N TRP A 53 -18.24 -21.75 9.68
CA TRP A 53 -18.58 -20.47 10.31
C TRP A 53 -19.84 -19.84 9.72
N TYR A 54 -19.99 -19.88 8.40
CA TYR A 54 -21.19 -19.38 7.73
C TYR A 54 -22.44 -20.16 8.17
N THR A 55 -22.38 -21.49 8.19
CA THR A 55 -23.48 -22.37 8.61
C THR A 55 -23.84 -22.10 10.06
N HIS A 56 -22.85 -22.01 10.96
CA HIS A 56 -23.09 -21.65 12.36
C HIS A 56 -23.83 -20.31 12.48
N ILE A 57 -23.38 -19.29 11.76
CA ILE A 57 -24.01 -17.95 11.75
C ILE A 57 -25.45 -18.04 11.22
N ALA A 58 -25.67 -18.75 10.11
CA ALA A 58 -27.00 -18.88 9.50
C ALA A 58 -28.00 -19.61 10.43
N ASP A 59 -27.57 -20.70 11.07
CA ASP A 59 -28.38 -21.53 11.96
C ASP A 59 -28.71 -20.85 13.30
N HIS A 60 -27.87 -19.88 13.73
CA HIS A 60 -28.07 -19.18 15.00
C HIS A 60 -28.57 -17.73 14.84
N GLY A 61 -29.29 -17.44 13.73
CA GLY A 61 -29.99 -16.16 13.55
C GLY A 61 -29.14 -15.03 12.97
N GLY A 62 -28.10 -15.34 12.18
CA GLY A 62 -27.30 -14.34 11.48
C GLY A 62 -26.48 -13.48 12.43
N PHE A 63 -26.80 -12.20 12.54
CA PHE A 63 -26.07 -11.28 13.43
C PHE A 63 -26.18 -11.68 14.93
N GLN A 64 -27.22 -12.40 15.33
CA GLN A 64 -27.41 -12.85 16.72
C GLN A 64 -26.37 -13.91 17.12
N ALA A 65 -25.89 -14.71 16.18
CA ALA A 65 -24.83 -15.69 16.41
C ALA A 65 -23.53 -15.06 16.92
N LEU A 66 -23.32 -13.78 16.66
CA LEU A 66 -22.11 -13.04 17.05
C LEU A 66 -22.08 -12.65 18.53
N SER A 67 -23.07 -13.05 19.32
CA SER A 67 -23.02 -12.96 20.80
C SER A 67 -21.94 -13.88 21.41
N ASP A 68 -21.55 -14.94 20.71
CA ASP A 68 -20.39 -15.78 21.04
C ASP A 68 -19.56 -15.98 19.76
N ILE A 69 -18.33 -15.45 19.76
CA ILE A 69 -17.39 -15.54 18.65
C ILE A 69 -16.39 -16.70 18.77
N GLY A 70 -16.56 -17.55 19.77
CA GLY A 70 -15.65 -18.67 20.04
C GLY A 70 -15.58 -19.73 18.93
N PHE A 71 -16.56 -19.74 18.01
CA PHE A 71 -16.58 -20.63 16.86
C PHE A 71 -15.61 -20.26 15.74
N SER A 72 -15.02 -19.06 15.77
CA SER A 72 -14.20 -18.52 14.67
C SER A 72 -12.86 -17.94 15.16
N ASP A 73 -11.83 -18.09 14.33
CA ASP A 73 -10.52 -17.44 14.52
C ASP A 73 -10.46 -16.02 13.91
N TYR A 74 -11.49 -15.58 13.19
CA TYR A 74 -11.52 -14.24 12.59
C TYR A 74 -12.15 -13.22 13.53
N ASN A 75 -11.70 -11.98 13.40
CA ASN A 75 -12.33 -10.87 14.12
C ASN A 75 -13.70 -10.52 13.51
N VAL A 76 -14.56 -9.92 14.31
CA VAL A 76 -15.99 -9.71 14.01
C VAL A 76 -16.30 -8.96 12.71
N PRO A 77 -15.53 -7.98 12.20
CA PRO A 77 -15.89 -7.32 10.94
C PRO A 77 -16.04 -8.27 9.76
N TYR A 78 -15.26 -9.34 9.69
CA TYR A 78 -15.45 -10.35 8.66
C TYR A 78 -16.67 -11.23 8.92
N LEU A 79 -16.95 -11.53 10.19
CA LEU A 79 -18.15 -12.29 10.58
C LEU A 79 -19.44 -11.50 10.27
N TYR A 80 -19.43 -10.16 10.34
CA TYR A 80 -20.56 -9.34 9.86
C TYR A 80 -20.82 -9.54 8.36
N VAL A 81 -19.76 -9.71 7.57
CA VAL A 81 -19.91 -10.00 6.14
C VAL A 81 -20.61 -11.35 5.95
N LEU A 82 -20.19 -12.40 6.70
CA LEU A 82 -20.83 -13.70 6.64
C LEU A 82 -22.29 -13.64 7.12
N ALA A 83 -22.55 -12.90 8.21
CA ALA A 83 -23.92 -12.70 8.71
C ALA A 83 -24.81 -11.94 7.71
N ALA A 84 -24.27 -10.91 7.04
CA ALA A 84 -25.02 -10.22 5.99
C ALA A 84 -25.31 -11.13 4.81
N LEU A 85 -24.35 -11.97 4.39
CA LEU A 85 -24.54 -12.95 3.32
C LEU A 85 -25.60 -14.01 3.66
N SER A 86 -25.73 -14.43 4.93
CA SER A 86 -26.74 -15.42 5.34
C SER A 86 -28.19 -14.92 5.20
N HIS A 87 -28.40 -13.62 5.08
CA HIS A 87 -29.72 -13.02 4.82
C HIS A 87 -30.01 -12.82 3.31
N LEU A 88 -29.04 -13.12 2.43
CA LEU A 88 -29.20 -12.96 0.98
C LEU A 88 -29.50 -14.31 0.30
N PRO A 89 -30.31 -14.33 -0.76
CA PRO A 89 -30.62 -15.56 -1.52
C PRO A 89 -29.46 -15.92 -2.46
N VAL A 90 -28.25 -16.04 -1.92
CA VAL A 90 -27.02 -16.38 -2.67
C VAL A 90 -26.35 -17.57 -2.01
N GLN A 91 -25.71 -18.42 -2.83
CA GLN A 91 -24.88 -19.50 -2.31
C GLN A 91 -23.71 -18.91 -1.53
N ASP A 92 -23.39 -19.44 -0.35
CA ASP A 92 -22.36 -18.96 0.56
C ASP A 92 -20.98 -18.81 -0.09
N LEU A 93 -20.50 -19.87 -0.77
CA LEU A 93 -19.22 -19.84 -1.50
C LEU A 93 -19.17 -18.71 -2.54
N ALA A 94 -20.24 -18.56 -3.33
CA ALA A 94 -20.34 -17.53 -4.35
C ALA A 94 -20.38 -16.13 -3.72
N GLY A 95 -21.10 -15.96 -2.61
CA GLY A 95 -21.18 -14.71 -1.86
C GLY A 95 -19.81 -14.30 -1.27
N ILE A 96 -19.12 -15.24 -0.62
CA ILE A 96 -17.77 -15.03 -0.06
C ILE A 96 -16.79 -14.60 -1.15
N LYS A 97 -16.76 -15.31 -2.28
CA LYS A 97 -15.87 -14.97 -3.41
C LYS A 97 -16.24 -13.66 -4.09
N ALA A 98 -17.54 -13.34 -4.19
CA ALA A 98 -17.99 -12.07 -4.73
C ALA A 98 -17.55 -10.88 -3.87
N VAL A 99 -17.62 -10.99 -2.53
CA VAL A 99 -17.12 -9.96 -1.61
C VAL A 99 -15.62 -9.77 -1.80
N SER A 100 -14.83 -10.85 -1.78
CA SER A 100 -13.37 -10.77 -1.99
C SER A 100 -13.04 -10.12 -3.34
N THR A 101 -13.78 -10.48 -4.41
CA THR A 101 -13.64 -9.89 -5.74
C THR A 101 -13.95 -8.39 -5.77
N LEU A 102 -14.96 -7.94 -5.01
CA LEU A 102 -15.28 -6.51 -4.88
C LEU A 102 -14.09 -5.73 -4.27
N PHE A 103 -13.43 -6.32 -3.27
CA PHE A 103 -12.25 -5.70 -2.66
C PHE A 103 -10.99 -5.79 -3.55
N ASP A 104 -10.90 -6.75 -4.48
CA ASP A 104 -9.89 -6.71 -5.55
C ASP A 104 -10.06 -5.47 -6.44
N LEU A 105 -11.30 -5.14 -6.82
CA LEU A 105 -11.60 -3.92 -7.60
C LEU A 105 -11.21 -2.66 -6.82
N LEU A 106 -11.48 -2.63 -5.52
CA LEU A 106 -11.09 -1.52 -4.65
C LEU A 106 -9.57 -1.40 -4.53
N THR A 107 -8.86 -2.53 -4.43
CA THR A 107 -7.39 -2.59 -4.41
C THR A 107 -6.81 -2.05 -5.73
N ALA A 108 -7.33 -2.51 -6.86
CA ALA A 108 -6.94 -2.04 -8.18
C ALA A 108 -7.23 -0.54 -8.38
N TYR A 109 -8.37 -0.05 -7.88
CA TYR A 109 -8.72 1.37 -7.88
C TYR A 109 -7.70 2.21 -7.09
N PHE A 110 -7.31 1.80 -5.88
CA PHE A 110 -6.30 2.54 -5.13
C PHE A 110 -4.91 2.46 -5.75
N ALA A 111 -4.52 1.33 -6.34
CA ALA A 111 -3.28 1.23 -7.12
C ALA A 111 -3.28 2.20 -8.29
N TYR A 112 -4.38 2.26 -9.06
CA TYR A 112 -4.60 3.28 -10.10
C TYR A 112 -4.43 4.69 -9.53
N ARG A 113 -5.10 5.02 -8.41
CA ARG A 113 -5.07 6.37 -7.81
C ARG A 113 -3.67 6.76 -7.32
N ILE A 114 -2.90 5.82 -6.77
CA ILE A 114 -1.52 6.06 -6.33
C ILE A 114 -0.62 6.36 -7.54
N VAL A 115 -0.70 5.53 -8.58
CA VAL A 115 0.11 5.72 -9.79
C VAL A 115 -0.29 7.01 -10.53
N ALA A 116 -1.57 7.41 -10.48
CA ALA A 116 -2.05 8.67 -11.05
C ALA A 116 -1.41 9.91 -10.40
N LEU A 117 -0.98 9.84 -9.13
CA LEU A 117 -0.25 10.95 -8.49
C LEU A 117 1.14 11.21 -9.12
N ARG A 118 1.70 10.22 -9.81
CA ARG A 118 3.06 10.28 -10.39
C ARG A 118 3.06 10.66 -11.87
N HIS A 119 1.93 10.53 -12.57
CA HIS A 119 1.87 10.66 -14.02
C HIS A 119 0.91 11.77 -14.43
N PRO A 120 1.17 12.46 -15.57
CA PRO A 120 0.30 13.52 -16.07
C PRO A 120 -1.09 12.99 -16.45
N GLU A 121 -2.07 13.87 -16.44
CA GLU A 121 -3.43 13.57 -16.90
C GLU A 121 -3.42 13.01 -18.35
N GLY A 122 -4.29 12.02 -18.60
CA GLY A 122 -4.35 11.31 -19.87
C GLY A 122 -3.28 10.23 -20.07
N SER A 123 -2.39 9.99 -19.08
CA SER A 123 -1.44 8.87 -19.13
C SER A 123 -2.16 7.54 -19.01
N TRP A 124 -1.76 6.54 -19.81
CA TRP A 124 -2.27 5.16 -19.71
C TRP A 124 -1.73 4.38 -18.50
N ARG A 125 -0.59 4.82 -17.91
CA ARG A 125 0.11 4.11 -16.84
C ARG A 125 -0.72 3.85 -15.58
N PRO A 126 -1.54 4.80 -15.08
CA PRO A 126 -2.44 4.53 -13.96
C PRO A 126 -3.44 3.40 -14.26
N HIS A 127 -4.04 3.41 -15.46
CA HIS A 127 -4.97 2.36 -15.89
C HIS A 127 -4.27 1.01 -15.98
N ALA A 128 -3.05 0.98 -16.53
CA ALA A 128 -2.24 -0.23 -16.58
C ALA A 128 -1.90 -0.76 -15.18
N ALA A 129 -1.58 0.10 -14.22
CA ALA A 129 -1.29 -0.32 -12.86
C ALA A 129 -2.52 -1.00 -12.20
N GLY A 130 -3.71 -0.39 -12.32
CA GLY A 130 -4.95 -1.00 -11.84
C GLY A 130 -5.27 -2.32 -12.55
N ALA A 131 -5.12 -2.36 -13.88
CA ALA A 131 -5.33 -3.55 -14.69
C ALA A 131 -4.38 -4.69 -14.31
N VAL A 132 -3.08 -4.40 -14.16
CA VAL A 132 -2.08 -5.39 -13.75
C VAL A 132 -2.42 -5.94 -12.37
N VAL A 133 -2.74 -5.08 -11.38
CA VAL A 133 -3.13 -5.54 -10.04
C VAL A 133 -4.35 -6.44 -10.09
N LEU A 134 -5.38 -6.08 -10.87
CA LEU A 134 -6.60 -6.88 -10.99
C LEU A 134 -6.37 -8.24 -11.66
N LEU A 135 -5.37 -8.33 -12.54
CA LEU A 135 -5.02 -9.53 -13.30
C LEU A 135 -3.83 -10.30 -12.71
N LEU A 136 -3.26 -9.89 -11.57
CA LEU A 136 -2.22 -10.66 -10.91
C LEU A 136 -2.71 -12.08 -10.60
N PRO A 137 -1.95 -13.13 -10.95
CA PRO A 137 -2.34 -14.52 -10.66
C PRO A 137 -2.71 -14.75 -9.20
N THR A 138 -1.97 -14.19 -8.24
CA THR A 138 -2.26 -14.32 -6.80
C THR A 138 -3.54 -13.60 -6.40
N VAL A 139 -3.83 -12.42 -6.95
CA VAL A 139 -5.06 -11.67 -6.67
C VAL A 139 -6.28 -12.41 -7.24
N MET A 140 -6.20 -12.93 -8.47
CA MET A 140 -7.26 -13.72 -9.08
C MET A 140 -7.50 -15.04 -8.33
N ALA A 141 -6.43 -15.73 -7.96
CA ALA A 141 -6.52 -16.99 -7.24
C ALA A 141 -7.05 -16.81 -5.82
N ASN A 142 -6.62 -15.75 -5.10
CA ASN A 142 -7.03 -15.49 -3.72
C ASN A 142 -8.56 -15.28 -3.61
N SER A 143 -9.13 -14.45 -4.45
CA SER A 143 -10.57 -14.17 -4.44
C SER A 143 -11.40 -15.22 -5.18
N GLY A 144 -10.98 -15.63 -6.39
CA GLY A 144 -11.78 -16.47 -7.28
C GLY A 144 -11.62 -17.97 -7.01
N TRP A 145 -10.40 -18.44 -6.79
CA TRP A 145 -10.13 -19.86 -6.57
C TRP A 145 -10.20 -20.22 -5.08
N TRP A 146 -9.45 -19.52 -4.24
CA TRP A 146 -9.34 -19.79 -2.80
C TRP A 146 -10.60 -19.37 -2.01
N GLY A 147 -11.11 -18.16 -2.29
CA GLY A 147 -12.20 -17.54 -1.51
C GLY A 147 -11.72 -16.87 -0.23
N GLN A 148 -10.47 -16.39 -0.20
CA GLN A 148 -9.86 -15.73 0.95
C GLN A 148 -10.21 -14.25 1.06
N ALA A 149 -10.08 -13.70 2.28
CA ALA A 149 -10.37 -12.31 2.62
C ALA A 149 -9.16 -11.37 2.54
N ASP A 150 -8.05 -11.80 1.89
CA ASP A 150 -6.81 -11.00 1.89
C ASP A 150 -6.96 -9.69 1.11
N SER A 151 -7.81 -9.65 0.08
CA SER A 151 -8.15 -8.43 -0.64
C SER A 151 -8.84 -7.38 0.23
N VAL A 152 -9.61 -7.81 1.25
CA VAL A 152 -10.37 -6.90 2.12
C VAL A 152 -9.42 -5.98 2.88
N TYR A 153 -8.56 -6.55 3.75
CA TYR A 153 -7.63 -5.74 4.53
C TYR A 153 -6.61 -5.02 3.64
N SER A 154 -6.17 -5.66 2.56
CA SER A 154 -5.18 -5.09 1.63
C SER A 154 -5.70 -3.85 0.90
N SER A 155 -6.97 -3.83 0.50
CA SER A 155 -7.57 -2.66 -0.13
C SER A 155 -7.53 -1.44 0.79
N PHE A 156 -7.79 -1.63 2.08
CA PHE A 156 -7.70 -0.56 3.07
C PHE A 156 -6.25 -0.15 3.34
N VAL A 157 -5.28 -1.08 3.35
CA VAL A 157 -3.85 -0.72 3.47
C VAL A 157 -3.38 0.09 2.25
N VAL A 158 -3.72 -0.33 1.03
CA VAL A 158 -3.37 0.41 -0.19
C VAL A 158 -4.08 1.78 -0.22
N GLY A 159 -5.33 1.82 0.24
CA GLY A 159 -6.06 3.08 0.44
C GLY A 159 -5.41 3.99 1.50
N ALA A 160 -4.92 3.43 2.60
CA ALA A 160 -4.17 4.19 3.61
C ALA A 160 -2.90 4.81 3.01
N LEU A 161 -2.14 4.05 2.19
CA LEU A 161 -0.98 4.56 1.47
C LEU A 161 -1.36 5.75 0.55
N TRP A 162 -2.48 5.64 -0.18
CA TRP A 162 -2.97 6.75 -0.99
C TRP A 162 -3.27 7.99 -0.16
N PHE A 163 -3.90 7.84 1.03
CA PHE A 163 -4.17 8.97 1.93
C PHE A 163 -2.88 9.56 2.54
N VAL A 164 -1.85 8.74 2.83
CA VAL A 164 -0.52 9.22 3.25
C VAL A 164 0.08 10.12 2.17
N LEU A 165 0.04 9.69 0.90
CA LEU A 165 0.54 10.46 -0.25
C LEU A 165 -0.25 11.76 -0.43
N ARG A 166 -1.56 11.75 -0.16
CA ARG A 166 -2.46 12.91 -0.21
C ARG A 166 -2.38 13.82 1.03
N ARG A 167 -1.45 13.55 1.97
CA ARG A 167 -1.30 14.30 3.23
C ARG A 167 -2.57 14.36 4.08
N ARG A 168 -3.32 13.24 4.13
CA ARG A 168 -4.56 13.08 4.91
C ARG A 168 -4.35 12.05 6.05
N PRO A 169 -3.59 12.40 7.11
CA PRO A 169 -3.14 11.42 8.12
C PRO A 169 -4.27 10.76 8.89
N TRP A 170 -5.34 11.48 9.21
CA TRP A 170 -6.49 10.90 9.88
C TRP A 170 -7.17 9.80 9.06
N TRP A 171 -7.40 10.06 7.76
CA TRP A 171 -7.96 9.06 6.86
C TRP A 171 -7.03 7.86 6.67
N ALA A 172 -5.72 8.09 6.59
CA ALA A 172 -4.74 7.01 6.51
C ALA A 172 -4.82 6.10 7.74
N CYS A 173 -4.85 6.66 8.95
CA CYS A 173 -4.97 5.88 10.19
C CYS A 173 -6.35 5.22 10.35
N THR A 174 -7.45 5.87 9.92
CA THR A 174 -8.78 5.26 9.86
C THR A 174 -8.77 4.00 8.97
N PHE A 175 -8.20 4.09 7.78
CA PHE A 175 -8.08 2.95 6.86
C PHE A 175 -7.20 1.84 7.42
N LEU A 176 -6.10 2.17 8.12
CA LEU A 176 -5.28 1.18 8.83
C LEU A 176 -6.05 0.53 9.99
N GLY A 177 -6.88 1.30 10.70
CA GLY A 177 -7.76 0.76 11.75
C GLY A 177 -8.78 -0.24 11.20
N ILE A 178 -9.42 0.08 10.07
CA ILE A 178 -10.33 -0.85 9.37
C ILE A 178 -9.55 -2.09 8.93
N ALA A 179 -8.40 -1.93 8.27
CA ALA A 179 -7.58 -3.05 7.81
C ALA A 179 -7.19 -3.98 8.97
N LEU A 180 -6.74 -3.41 10.10
CA LEU A 180 -6.37 -4.16 11.30
C LEU A 180 -7.57 -4.87 11.91
N ALA A 181 -8.75 -4.26 11.90
CA ALA A 181 -9.96 -4.89 12.40
C ALA A 181 -10.39 -6.09 11.54
N PHE A 182 -10.08 -6.11 10.25
CA PHE A 182 -10.34 -7.29 9.40
C PHE A 182 -9.27 -8.38 9.55
N LYS A 183 -7.97 -8.02 9.61
CA LYS A 183 -6.91 -9.03 9.57
C LYS A 183 -5.62 -8.55 10.24
N LEU A 184 -5.03 -9.41 11.06
CA LEU A 184 -3.77 -9.15 11.79
C LEU A 184 -2.60 -8.81 10.85
N GLN A 185 -2.57 -9.36 9.64
CA GLN A 185 -1.50 -9.13 8.65
C GLN A 185 -1.27 -7.65 8.30
N THR A 186 -2.20 -6.77 8.68
CA THR A 186 -2.01 -5.32 8.64
C THR A 186 -0.76 -4.86 9.41
N VAL A 187 -0.30 -5.62 10.41
CA VAL A 187 0.92 -5.30 11.17
C VAL A 187 2.19 -5.28 10.30
N PHE A 188 2.19 -5.93 9.14
CA PHE A 188 3.34 -5.91 8.23
C PHE A 188 3.68 -4.51 7.68
N VAL A 189 2.74 -3.57 7.73
CA VAL A 189 3.01 -2.15 7.39
C VAL A 189 3.39 -1.28 8.59
N PHE A 190 3.42 -1.81 9.81
CA PHE A 190 3.75 -1.02 11.01
C PHE A 190 5.18 -0.48 11.04
N PRO A 191 6.21 -1.18 10.53
CA PRO A 191 7.53 -0.57 10.35
C PRO A 191 7.50 0.70 9.48
N PHE A 192 6.74 0.67 8.38
CA PHE A 192 6.51 1.84 7.55
C PHE A 192 5.76 2.95 8.32
N LEU A 193 4.69 2.60 9.05
CA LEU A 193 3.95 3.55 9.88
C LEU A 193 4.85 4.20 10.95
N LEU A 194 5.76 3.43 11.56
CA LEU A 194 6.73 3.94 12.52
C LEU A 194 7.67 4.97 11.89
N VAL A 195 8.16 4.72 10.67
CA VAL A 195 8.95 5.72 9.93
C VAL A 195 8.15 7.00 9.68
N LEU A 196 6.89 6.89 9.26
CA LEU A 196 6.03 8.06 9.02
C LEU A 196 5.78 8.87 10.30
N LEU A 197 5.66 8.20 11.43
CA LEU A 197 5.51 8.83 12.75
C LEU A 197 6.78 9.57 13.16
N LEU A 198 7.93 8.89 13.10
CA LEU A 198 9.23 9.45 13.50
C LEU A 198 9.70 10.59 12.58
N THR A 199 9.30 10.55 11.31
CA THR A 199 9.55 11.65 10.34
C THR A 199 8.45 12.73 10.36
N ARG A 200 7.51 12.65 11.29
CA ARG A 200 6.37 13.58 11.45
C ARG A 200 5.48 13.73 10.20
N ARG A 201 5.56 12.78 9.27
CA ARG A 201 4.64 12.73 8.11
C ARG A 201 3.21 12.45 8.59
N ILE A 202 3.05 11.64 9.64
CA ILE A 202 1.80 11.38 10.36
C ILE A 202 1.97 11.92 11.79
N PRO A 203 1.10 12.84 12.25
CA PRO A 203 1.11 13.29 13.64
C PRO A 203 0.64 12.16 14.57
N TRP A 204 1.27 12.02 15.75
CA TRP A 204 0.95 10.95 16.69
C TRP A 204 -0.53 10.87 17.06
N ARG A 205 -1.22 12.02 17.10
CA ARG A 205 -2.67 12.09 17.41
C ARG A 205 -3.53 11.33 16.43
N SER A 206 -3.16 11.29 15.14
CA SER A 206 -3.95 10.55 14.15
C SER A 206 -3.81 9.03 14.31
N LEU A 207 -2.76 8.52 15.01
CA LEU A 207 -2.67 7.10 15.35
C LEU A 207 -3.82 6.64 16.24
N LEU A 208 -4.42 7.53 17.03
CA LEU A 208 -5.58 7.21 17.86
C LEU A 208 -6.78 6.72 17.04
N ALA A 209 -6.83 7.07 15.76
CA ALA A 209 -7.88 6.56 14.86
C ALA A 209 -7.76 5.03 14.64
N VAL A 210 -6.57 4.43 14.74
CA VAL A 210 -6.41 2.98 14.55
C VAL A 210 -7.16 2.18 15.63
N PRO A 211 -6.87 2.32 16.94
CA PRO A 211 -7.62 1.60 17.97
C PRO A 211 -9.07 2.10 18.08
N ALA A 212 -9.36 3.38 17.84
CA ALA A 212 -10.71 3.89 17.90
C ALA A 212 -11.62 3.23 16.85
N VAL A 213 -11.15 3.08 15.62
CA VAL A 213 -11.91 2.41 14.55
C VAL A 213 -12.01 0.90 14.81
N TYR A 214 -10.95 0.26 15.31
CA TYR A 214 -11.00 -1.14 15.71
C TYR A 214 -12.13 -1.37 16.72
N LEU A 215 -12.12 -0.64 17.83
CA LEU A 215 -13.14 -0.74 18.88
C LEU A 215 -14.55 -0.34 18.38
N LEU A 216 -14.66 0.66 17.50
CA LEU A 216 -15.93 1.04 16.90
C LEU A 216 -16.53 -0.10 16.08
N LEU A 217 -15.71 -0.86 15.38
CA LEU A 217 -16.15 -2.02 14.60
C LEU A 217 -16.52 -3.23 15.48
N ASP A 218 -16.07 -3.28 16.74
CA ASP A 218 -16.48 -4.30 17.71
C ASP A 218 -17.85 -3.98 18.34
N VAL A 219 -18.30 -2.72 18.32
CA VAL A 219 -19.54 -2.27 18.97
C VAL A 219 -20.77 -3.09 18.55
N PRO A 220 -21.04 -3.38 17.26
CA PRO A 220 -22.21 -4.17 16.91
C PRO A 220 -22.24 -5.56 17.56
N ALA A 221 -21.10 -6.25 17.70
CA ALA A 221 -21.02 -7.53 18.39
C ALA A 221 -21.28 -7.38 19.90
N LEU A 222 -20.73 -6.32 20.54
CA LEU A 222 -21.02 -6.03 21.93
C LEU A 222 -22.52 -5.79 22.17
N LEU A 223 -23.20 -5.12 21.25
CA LEU A 223 -24.64 -4.84 21.37
C LEU A 223 -25.50 -6.11 21.28
N VAL A 224 -25.04 -7.16 20.62
CA VAL A 224 -25.72 -8.47 20.59
C VAL A 224 -25.25 -9.41 21.69
N GLY A 225 -24.33 -8.97 22.57
CA GLY A 225 -23.92 -9.71 23.78
C GLY A 225 -22.55 -10.37 23.74
N ALA A 226 -21.72 -10.08 22.74
CA ALA A 226 -20.36 -10.61 22.67
C ALA A 226 -19.50 -10.17 23.89
N ASP A 227 -18.62 -11.05 24.35
CA ASP A 227 -17.68 -10.73 25.42
C ASP A 227 -16.51 -9.87 24.91
N LEU A 228 -16.28 -8.72 25.57
CA LEU A 228 -15.21 -7.79 25.21
C LEU A 228 -13.81 -8.46 25.31
N GLY A 229 -13.61 -9.36 26.27
CA GLY A 229 -12.34 -10.09 26.41
C GLY A 229 -12.06 -10.98 25.22
N GLN A 230 -13.09 -11.68 24.70
CA GLN A 230 -12.97 -12.50 23.49
C GLN A 230 -12.63 -11.64 22.28
N LEU A 231 -13.28 -10.47 22.10
CA LEU A 231 -13.04 -9.54 20.99
C LEU A 231 -11.61 -9.00 20.99
N LEU A 232 -11.11 -8.56 22.14
CA LEU A 232 -9.77 -7.99 22.26
C LEU A 232 -8.65 -9.04 22.19
N THR A 233 -8.94 -10.31 22.47
CA THR A 233 -7.93 -11.38 22.52
C THR A 233 -7.88 -12.24 21.25
N VAL A 234 -8.71 -11.97 20.24
CA VAL A 234 -8.78 -12.77 19.01
C VAL A 234 -7.40 -12.95 18.36
N TYR A 235 -6.62 -11.88 18.24
CA TYR A 235 -5.29 -11.93 17.62
C TYR A 235 -4.23 -12.58 18.50
N SER A 236 -4.35 -12.50 19.82
CA SER A 236 -3.45 -13.23 20.73
C SER A 236 -3.68 -14.74 20.65
N ARG A 237 -4.92 -15.20 20.44
CA ARG A 237 -5.22 -16.61 20.19
C ARG A 237 -4.62 -17.10 18.87
N GLN A 238 -4.71 -16.30 17.80
CA GLN A 238 -4.12 -16.66 16.50
C GLN A 238 -2.60 -16.83 16.54
N THR A 239 -1.87 -15.97 17.29
CA THR A 239 -0.40 -15.96 17.28
C THR A 239 0.26 -17.20 17.89
N GLY A 240 -0.47 -18.01 18.63
CA GLY A 240 0.02 -19.24 19.26
C GLY A 240 -0.30 -20.54 18.51
N THR A 241 -1.14 -20.47 17.48
CA THR A 241 -1.74 -21.65 16.84
C THR A 241 -0.74 -22.44 15.98
N TYR A 242 0.17 -21.76 15.28
CA TYR A 242 1.09 -22.38 14.34
C TYR A 242 2.52 -22.39 14.88
N GLN A 243 3.09 -23.60 15.01
CA GLN A 243 4.44 -23.81 15.54
C GLN A 243 5.49 -24.11 14.47
N SER A 244 5.06 -24.41 13.23
CA SER A 244 5.96 -24.65 12.11
C SER A 244 6.73 -23.38 11.74
N LEU A 245 7.98 -23.51 11.30
CA LEU A 245 8.81 -22.37 10.86
C LEU A 245 8.27 -21.70 9.62
N SER A 246 7.62 -22.43 8.72
CA SER A 246 6.94 -21.93 7.54
C SER A 246 5.66 -22.73 7.31
N MET A 247 4.60 -22.02 6.90
CA MET A 247 3.35 -22.60 6.39
C MET A 247 3.32 -22.38 4.87
N ASN A 248 4.34 -22.89 4.17
CA ASN A 248 4.59 -22.74 2.74
C ASN A 248 4.79 -21.29 2.25
N ALA A 249 4.96 -20.31 3.16
CA ALA A 249 5.29 -18.94 2.75
C ALA A 249 6.62 -18.90 1.99
N PRO A 250 6.78 -18.12 0.91
CA PRO A 250 8.05 -17.94 0.20
C PRO A 250 9.01 -17.09 1.05
N SER A 251 9.36 -17.57 2.23
CA SER A 251 10.18 -16.91 3.25
C SER A 251 11.58 -17.49 3.32
N VAL A 252 12.44 -16.88 4.13
CA VAL A 252 13.79 -17.38 4.39
C VAL A 252 13.79 -18.81 4.95
N TYR A 253 12.71 -19.20 5.63
CA TYR A 253 12.58 -20.53 6.27
C TYR A 253 12.31 -21.66 5.27
N LEU A 254 12.02 -21.39 4.01
CA LEU A 254 12.03 -22.42 2.96
C LEU A 254 13.45 -22.79 2.47
N LEU A 255 14.47 -21.99 2.80
CA LEU A 255 15.83 -22.16 2.31
C LEU A 255 16.66 -23.12 3.17
N PHE A 256 16.17 -23.51 4.37
CA PHE A 256 16.88 -24.42 5.26
C PHE A 256 15.92 -25.21 6.15
N GLN A 257 16.40 -26.33 6.67
CA GLN A 257 15.68 -27.17 7.62
C GLN A 257 16.32 -27.03 9.00
N ALA A 258 15.52 -26.74 10.02
CA ALA A 258 16.00 -26.51 11.40
C ALA A 258 16.02 -27.79 12.27
N GLY A 259 15.34 -28.88 11.85
CA GLY A 259 15.26 -30.11 12.62
C GLY A 259 14.78 -29.86 14.06
N ASP A 260 15.48 -30.45 15.03
CA ASP A 260 15.16 -30.33 16.47
C ASP A 260 15.38 -28.93 17.05
N HIS A 261 15.95 -28.00 16.28
CA HIS A 261 16.21 -26.61 16.70
C HIS A 261 15.12 -25.63 16.26
N ALA A 262 13.98 -26.10 15.73
CA ALA A 262 12.92 -25.26 15.16
C ALA A 262 12.45 -24.16 16.11
N ASP A 263 12.25 -24.44 17.39
CA ASP A 263 11.82 -23.44 18.38
C ASP A 263 12.88 -22.36 18.66
N ALA A 264 14.15 -22.76 18.73
CA ALA A 264 15.25 -21.81 18.89
C ALA A 264 15.38 -20.90 17.67
N VAL A 265 15.27 -21.47 16.47
CA VAL A 265 15.29 -20.73 15.19
C VAL A 265 14.09 -19.79 15.11
N ARG A 266 12.90 -20.22 15.54
CA ARG A 266 11.70 -19.36 15.58
C ARG A 266 11.90 -18.13 16.46
N ARG A 267 12.37 -18.31 17.69
CA ARG A 267 12.67 -17.19 18.62
C ARG A 267 13.75 -16.27 18.06
N ALA A 268 14.84 -16.84 17.56
CA ALA A 268 15.92 -16.07 16.93
C ALA A 268 15.42 -15.29 15.70
N GLY A 269 14.56 -15.88 14.89
CA GLY A 269 13.96 -15.27 13.72
C GLY A 269 13.08 -14.05 14.05
N ILE A 270 12.27 -14.13 15.10
CA ILE A 270 11.47 -12.99 15.58
C ILE A 270 12.40 -11.85 16.03
N LEU A 271 13.42 -12.14 16.82
CA LEU A 271 14.38 -11.14 17.30
C LEU A 271 15.18 -10.53 16.14
N LEU A 272 15.64 -11.36 15.20
CA LEU A 272 16.34 -10.90 14.00
C LEU A 272 15.47 -10.00 13.15
N THR A 273 14.21 -10.37 12.93
CA THR A 273 13.24 -9.53 12.18
C THR A 273 13.10 -8.16 12.86
N GLY A 274 12.91 -8.15 14.18
CA GLY A 274 12.85 -6.91 14.97
C GLY A 274 14.12 -6.07 14.81
N ALA A 275 15.29 -6.68 14.92
CA ALA A 275 16.59 -6.00 14.78
C ALA A 275 16.78 -5.41 13.38
N VAL A 276 16.47 -6.18 12.32
CA VAL A 276 16.56 -5.71 10.92
C VAL A 276 15.60 -4.55 10.67
N VAL A 277 14.34 -4.68 11.11
CA VAL A 277 13.34 -3.63 10.97
C VAL A 277 13.77 -2.35 11.70
N LEU A 278 14.20 -2.46 12.96
CA LEU A 278 14.66 -1.30 13.74
C LEU A 278 15.91 -0.66 13.12
N THR A 279 16.82 -1.46 12.59
CA THR A 279 18.01 -0.95 11.88
C THR A 279 17.60 -0.15 10.63
N LEU A 280 16.68 -0.69 9.82
CA LEU A 280 16.20 0.05 8.63
C LEU A 280 15.46 1.32 9.02
N VAL A 281 14.62 1.29 10.05
CA VAL A 281 13.96 2.50 10.58
C VAL A 281 15.01 3.51 11.05
N ALA A 282 15.99 3.09 11.83
CA ALA A 282 17.07 3.95 12.31
C ALA A 282 17.87 4.56 11.15
N LEU A 283 18.26 3.76 10.16
CA LEU A 283 18.97 4.24 8.97
C LEU A 283 18.19 5.32 8.20
N VAL A 284 16.86 5.19 8.13
CA VAL A 284 16.01 6.19 7.48
C VAL A 284 15.88 7.46 8.33
N VAL A 285 15.64 7.29 9.64
CA VAL A 285 15.33 8.39 10.56
C VAL A 285 16.60 9.19 10.95
N LEU A 286 17.71 8.48 11.25
CA LEU A 286 18.95 9.09 11.75
C LEU A 286 19.86 9.64 10.64
N ARG A 287 19.50 9.45 9.38
CA ARG A 287 20.34 9.91 8.27
C ARG A 287 20.57 11.42 8.35
N PRO A 288 21.83 11.92 8.27
CA PRO A 288 22.12 13.35 8.25
C PRO A 288 21.42 14.03 7.06
N THR A 289 20.64 15.06 7.31
CA THR A 289 20.13 15.94 6.28
C THR A 289 21.32 16.71 5.72
N GLY A 290 21.60 16.59 4.40
CA GLY A 290 22.62 17.38 3.73
C GLY A 290 22.44 18.86 4.07
N ARG A 291 23.57 19.57 4.27
CA ARG A 291 23.76 20.94 4.70
C ARG A 291 22.71 21.94 4.19
N GLY A 292 21.61 22.11 4.93
CA GLY A 292 20.74 23.27 4.89
C GLY A 292 20.68 23.85 6.31
N PRO A 293 20.52 25.18 6.50
CA PRO A 293 20.38 25.74 7.84
C PRO A 293 19.20 25.04 8.53
N LEU A 294 19.47 24.53 9.73
CA LEU A 294 18.45 23.94 10.62
C LEU A 294 17.35 24.99 10.81
N ARG A 295 16.19 24.79 10.26
CA ARG A 295 15.01 25.59 10.62
C ARG A 295 14.73 25.37 12.11
N PRO A 296 14.39 26.43 12.87
CA PRO A 296 13.96 26.29 14.25
C PRO A 296 12.75 25.34 14.32
N GLY A 297 12.95 24.15 14.91
CA GLY A 297 11.98 23.05 14.90
C GLY A 297 12.46 21.74 14.24
N GLY A 298 13.53 21.70 13.68
CA GLY A 298 14.61 20.93 13.06
C GLY A 298 14.49 19.43 12.79
N TRP A 299 13.32 18.76 12.86
CA TRP A 299 13.20 17.32 12.58
C TRP A 299 12.19 16.98 11.46
N GLU A 300 11.71 17.98 10.73
CA GLU A 300 10.77 17.74 9.62
C GLU A 300 11.52 17.28 8.37
N ARG A 301 11.61 15.98 8.21
CA ARG A 301 12.08 15.36 6.98
C ARG A 301 10.92 15.18 6.02
N GLU A 302 10.89 15.93 4.94
CA GLU A 302 9.94 15.65 3.86
C GLU A 302 10.38 14.40 3.10
N LEU A 303 9.65 13.31 3.31
CA LEU A 303 9.74 12.11 2.48
C LEU A 303 9.11 12.39 1.12
N THR A 304 9.81 12.03 0.04
CA THR A 304 9.23 12.05 -1.31
C THR A 304 8.19 10.92 -1.46
N ASP A 305 7.25 11.10 -2.38
CA ASP A 305 6.25 10.06 -2.66
C ASP A 305 6.88 8.73 -3.07
N THR A 306 7.99 8.77 -3.82
CA THR A 306 8.77 7.57 -4.17
C THR A 306 9.34 6.88 -2.94
N GLN A 307 9.91 7.63 -1.99
CA GLN A 307 10.42 7.07 -0.73
C GLN A 307 9.29 6.45 0.10
N ILE A 308 8.13 7.09 0.16
CA ILE A 308 6.95 6.58 0.87
C ILE A 308 6.50 5.23 0.27
N VAL A 309 6.37 5.14 -1.05
CA VAL A 309 5.98 3.90 -1.74
C VAL A 309 7.01 2.80 -1.53
N LEU A 310 8.31 3.11 -1.63
CA LEU A 310 9.37 2.14 -1.41
C LEU A 310 9.42 1.64 0.04
N LEU A 311 9.24 2.50 1.02
CA LEU A 311 9.19 2.10 2.44
C LEU A 311 8.01 1.16 2.71
N ALA A 312 6.83 1.48 2.16
CA ALA A 312 5.65 0.62 2.29
C ALA A 312 5.90 -0.75 1.64
N THR A 313 6.44 -0.77 0.40
CA THR A 313 6.75 -2.00 -0.32
C THR A 313 7.83 -2.83 0.41
N THR A 314 8.90 -2.17 0.89
CA THR A 314 9.95 -2.84 1.68
C THR A 314 9.38 -3.48 2.94
N SER A 315 8.50 -2.79 3.65
CA SER A 315 7.87 -3.31 4.87
C SER A 315 7.09 -4.61 4.60
N VAL A 316 6.22 -4.62 3.59
CA VAL A 316 5.35 -5.78 3.30
C VAL A 316 6.06 -6.94 2.60
N VAL A 317 7.23 -6.71 2.00
CA VAL A 317 8.07 -7.79 1.47
C VAL A 317 8.96 -8.36 2.57
N LEU A 318 9.65 -7.50 3.33
CA LEU A 318 10.70 -7.91 4.24
C LEU A 318 10.16 -8.51 5.54
N VAL A 319 9.06 -7.97 6.09
CA VAL A 319 8.52 -8.47 7.36
C VAL A 319 8.07 -9.93 7.24
N PRO A 320 7.16 -10.31 6.33
CA PRO A 320 6.76 -11.72 6.21
C PRO A 320 7.87 -12.63 5.67
N PHE A 321 8.89 -12.07 4.96
CA PHE A 321 10.05 -12.84 4.51
C PHE A 321 10.94 -13.29 5.67
N LEU A 322 11.10 -12.45 6.71
CA LEU A 322 11.96 -12.72 7.87
C LEU A 322 11.22 -13.33 9.06
N LEU A 323 9.91 -13.08 9.21
CA LEU A 323 9.12 -13.66 10.29
C LEU A 323 8.90 -15.17 10.09
N PRO A 324 9.03 -15.97 11.15
CA PRO A 324 8.64 -17.38 11.12
C PRO A 324 7.12 -17.55 11.14
N SER A 325 6.67 -18.76 10.84
CA SER A 325 5.26 -19.21 10.91
C SER A 325 4.33 -18.43 9.98
N MET A 326 4.86 -17.99 8.81
CA MET A 326 4.08 -17.29 7.81
C MET A 326 3.42 -18.26 6.83
N HIS A 327 2.17 -17.95 6.42
CA HIS A 327 1.45 -18.63 5.35
C HIS A 327 1.82 -18.07 3.97
N GLU A 328 1.65 -18.87 2.93
CA GLU A 328 1.88 -18.52 1.52
C GLU A 328 1.15 -17.25 1.10
N ARG A 329 -0.07 -17.01 1.59
CA ARG A 329 -0.91 -15.84 1.24
C ARG A 329 -0.51 -14.53 1.94
N TYR A 330 0.40 -14.57 2.91
CA TYR A 330 0.79 -13.37 3.66
C TYR A 330 1.63 -12.38 2.84
N PHE A 331 2.03 -12.75 1.62
CA PHE A 331 2.66 -11.87 0.66
C PHE A 331 1.68 -11.12 -0.26
N PHE A 332 0.37 -11.24 -0.08
CA PHE A 332 -0.64 -10.58 -0.91
C PHE A 332 -0.42 -9.06 -1.04
N LEU A 333 -0.09 -8.37 0.05
CA LEU A 333 0.27 -6.94 0.00
C LEU A 333 1.57 -6.69 -0.79
N ALA A 334 2.54 -7.58 -0.71
CA ALA A 334 3.78 -7.50 -1.49
C ALA A 334 3.50 -7.66 -2.98
N ASP A 335 2.58 -8.57 -3.36
CA ASP A 335 2.13 -8.76 -4.73
C ASP A 335 1.61 -7.44 -5.32
N VAL A 336 0.75 -6.74 -4.59
CA VAL A 336 0.13 -5.48 -5.04
C VAL A 336 1.13 -4.32 -5.03
N LEU A 337 1.85 -4.12 -3.92
CA LEU A 337 2.73 -2.96 -3.77
C LEU A 337 4.00 -3.05 -4.62
N SER A 338 4.44 -4.26 -5.00
CA SER A 338 5.51 -4.45 -5.98
C SER A 338 5.17 -3.85 -7.35
N VAL A 339 3.91 -3.98 -7.80
CA VAL A 339 3.41 -3.35 -9.03
C VAL A 339 3.45 -1.83 -8.89
N VAL A 340 2.93 -1.28 -7.79
CA VAL A 340 2.94 0.17 -7.55
C VAL A 340 4.38 0.70 -7.56
N ALA A 341 5.32 0.02 -6.89
CA ALA A 341 6.73 0.40 -6.86
C ALA A 341 7.38 0.35 -8.25
N ALA A 342 7.03 -0.65 -9.09
CA ALA A 342 7.50 -0.75 -10.46
C ALA A 342 7.04 0.45 -11.32
N PHE A 343 5.80 0.92 -11.15
CA PHE A 343 5.32 2.13 -11.84
C PHE A 343 5.95 3.43 -11.31
N TYR A 344 6.41 3.47 -10.06
CA TYR A 344 7.15 4.60 -9.50
C TYR A 344 8.61 4.64 -9.96
N LEU A 345 9.26 3.48 -10.12
CA LEU A 345 10.66 3.33 -10.55
C LEU A 345 10.81 2.32 -11.72
N PRO A 346 10.19 2.58 -12.89
CA PRO A 346 10.15 1.59 -13.97
C PRO A 346 11.53 1.19 -14.49
N GLY A 347 12.50 2.10 -14.51
CA GLY A 347 13.87 1.80 -14.94
C GLY A 347 14.67 0.90 -13.98
N ARG A 348 14.15 0.64 -12.76
CA ARG A 348 14.87 -0.10 -11.72
C ARG A 348 14.12 -1.28 -11.15
N LEU A 349 12.79 -1.22 -11.09
CA LEU A 349 11.95 -2.17 -10.38
C LEU A 349 10.87 -2.83 -11.28
N TRP A 350 10.97 -2.71 -12.61
CA TRP A 350 10.01 -3.34 -13.52
C TRP A 350 9.90 -4.86 -13.32
N TYR A 351 10.99 -5.50 -12.91
CA TYR A 351 11.08 -6.95 -12.68
C TYR A 351 10.60 -7.38 -11.27
N LEU A 352 10.45 -6.42 -10.32
CA LEU A 352 10.08 -6.73 -8.94
C LEU A 352 8.74 -7.47 -8.85
N PRO A 353 7.64 -7.01 -9.50
CA PRO A 353 6.38 -7.75 -9.45
C PRO A 353 6.48 -9.14 -10.09
N VAL A 354 7.37 -9.33 -11.06
CA VAL A 354 7.58 -10.66 -11.67
C VAL A 354 8.22 -11.62 -10.65
N LEU A 355 9.27 -11.19 -9.94
CA LEU A 355 9.91 -12.01 -8.90
C LEU A 355 8.93 -12.34 -7.77
N VAL A 356 8.19 -11.35 -7.28
CA VAL A 356 7.21 -11.53 -6.20
C VAL A 356 6.09 -12.48 -6.64
N GLN A 357 5.56 -12.31 -7.87
CA GLN A 357 4.50 -13.18 -8.39
C GLN A 357 4.98 -14.62 -8.62
N LEU A 358 6.17 -14.84 -9.17
CA LEU A 358 6.71 -16.19 -9.34
C LEU A 358 6.89 -16.91 -7.99
N ALA A 359 7.34 -16.17 -6.97
CA ALA A 359 7.50 -16.72 -5.62
C ALA A 359 6.14 -17.00 -4.97
N SER A 360 5.26 -16.02 -4.93
CA SER A 360 3.97 -16.07 -4.23
C SER A 360 2.98 -17.00 -4.95
N ALA A 361 2.81 -16.87 -6.27
CA ALA A 361 1.91 -17.75 -7.03
C ALA A 361 2.39 -19.20 -7.05
N GLY A 362 3.71 -19.42 -7.04
CA GLY A 362 4.27 -20.76 -6.95
C GLY A 362 3.88 -21.47 -5.66
N THR A 363 3.92 -20.77 -4.52
CA THR A 363 3.47 -21.33 -3.23
C THR A 363 1.95 -21.48 -3.14
N TYR A 364 1.17 -20.56 -3.76
CA TYR A 364 -0.30 -20.72 -3.89
C TYR A 364 -0.67 -22.01 -4.64
N LEU A 365 0.01 -22.29 -5.76
CA LEU A 365 -0.24 -23.50 -6.55
C LEU A 365 0.02 -24.77 -5.76
N GLN A 366 1.01 -24.78 -4.86
CA GLN A 366 1.28 -25.94 -3.99
C GLN A 366 0.13 -26.22 -3.03
N TYR A 367 -0.53 -25.18 -2.52
CA TYR A 367 -1.68 -25.33 -1.64
C TYR A 367 -2.97 -25.64 -2.42
N LEU A 368 -3.24 -24.91 -3.50
CA LEU A 368 -4.50 -25.02 -4.25
C LEU A 368 -4.52 -26.21 -5.20
N ALA A 369 -3.38 -26.68 -5.70
CA ALA A 369 -3.25 -27.79 -6.60
C ALA A 369 -2.20 -28.77 -6.03
N HIS A 370 -2.61 -29.61 -5.10
CA HIS A 370 -1.76 -30.52 -4.32
C HIS A 370 -0.84 -31.39 -5.19
N ASP A 371 -1.24 -31.76 -6.41
CA ASP A 371 -0.41 -32.51 -7.34
C ASP A 371 0.76 -31.70 -7.91
N ALA A 372 0.64 -30.36 -7.99
CA ALA A 372 1.73 -29.50 -8.46
C ALA A 372 2.92 -29.45 -7.48
N ALA A 373 2.66 -29.70 -6.19
CA ALA A 373 3.70 -29.73 -5.15
C ALA A 373 4.77 -30.81 -5.42
N ARG A 374 4.40 -31.90 -6.11
CA ARG A 374 5.31 -32.99 -6.43
C ARG A 374 6.41 -32.63 -7.45
N TYR A 375 6.19 -31.57 -8.23
CA TYR A 375 7.07 -31.19 -9.36
C TYR A 375 7.87 -29.92 -9.11
N THR A 376 7.65 -29.23 -7.99
CA THR A 376 8.27 -27.95 -7.69
C THR A 376 9.06 -27.99 -6.39
N LYS A 377 10.29 -27.44 -6.45
CA LYS A 377 11.14 -27.27 -5.27
C LYS A 377 10.75 -25.98 -4.56
N VAL A 378 10.27 -26.09 -3.33
CA VAL A 378 9.80 -24.94 -2.51
C VAL A 378 10.91 -23.92 -2.26
N GLU A 379 12.16 -24.38 -2.19
CA GLU A 379 13.33 -23.53 -1.96
C GLU A 379 13.51 -22.49 -3.06
N LEU A 380 13.08 -22.80 -4.30
CA LEU A 380 13.13 -21.87 -5.42
C LEU A 380 12.28 -20.62 -5.12
N PHE A 381 11.10 -20.79 -4.53
CA PHE A 381 10.20 -19.67 -4.21
C PHE A 381 10.76 -18.80 -3.10
N GLY A 382 11.40 -19.42 -2.09
CA GLY A 382 12.14 -18.68 -1.06
C GLY A 382 13.32 -17.87 -1.66
N ALA A 383 14.06 -18.46 -2.60
CA ALA A 383 15.16 -17.76 -3.28
C ALA A 383 14.68 -16.60 -4.17
N LEU A 384 13.58 -16.78 -4.91
CA LEU A 384 12.97 -15.71 -5.71
C LEU A 384 12.50 -14.54 -4.84
N MET A 385 11.87 -14.83 -3.70
CA MET A 385 11.45 -13.80 -2.76
C MET A 385 12.64 -13.13 -2.08
N ALA A 386 13.74 -13.85 -1.79
CA ALA A 386 14.99 -13.25 -1.31
C ALA A 386 15.56 -12.25 -2.30
N LEU A 387 15.57 -12.59 -3.60
CA LEU A 387 15.98 -11.65 -4.65
C LEU A 387 15.06 -10.43 -4.72
N ALA A 388 13.76 -10.61 -4.58
CA ALA A 388 12.80 -9.51 -4.53
C ALA A 388 13.03 -8.59 -3.30
N ALA A 389 13.26 -9.19 -2.13
CA ALA A 389 13.58 -8.46 -0.89
C ALA A 389 14.88 -7.65 -1.03
N LEU A 390 15.94 -8.26 -1.56
CA LEU A 390 17.21 -7.57 -1.85
C LEU A 390 17.02 -6.42 -2.85
N ALA A 391 16.23 -6.63 -3.91
CA ALA A 391 15.97 -5.63 -4.93
C ALA A 391 15.26 -4.40 -4.34
N VAL A 392 14.20 -4.60 -3.56
CA VAL A 392 13.43 -3.48 -2.98
C VAL A 392 14.22 -2.77 -1.89
N VAL A 393 14.96 -3.48 -1.03
CA VAL A 393 15.84 -2.88 0.00
C VAL A 393 16.93 -2.05 -0.67
N ARG A 394 17.61 -2.61 -1.69
CA ARG A 394 18.63 -1.88 -2.46
C ARG A 394 18.06 -0.61 -3.10
N ALA A 395 16.89 -0.70 -3.75
CA ALA A 395 16.24 0.45 -4.36
C ALA A 395 15.88 1.51 -3.31
N THR A 396 15.37 1.09 -2.16
CA THR A 396 15.06 1.99 -1.04
C THR A 396 16.31 2.69 -0.53
N VAL A 397 17.37 1.96 -0.23
CA VAL A 397 18.65 2.55 0.23
C VAL A 397 19.22 3.51 -0.81
N GLN A 398 19.19 3.15 -2.10
CA GLN A 398 19.67 4.01 -3.17
C GLN A 398 18.85 5.29 -3.28
N GLU A 399 17.52 5.22 -3.16
CA GLU A 399 16.63 6.38 -3.24
C GLU A 399 16.85 7.33 -2.04
N PHE A 400 17.15 6.79 -0.88
CA PHE A 400 17.53 7.59 0.28
C PHE A 400 18.96 8.15 0.18
N ARG A 401 19.86 7.56 -0.61
CA ARG A 401 21.23 8.09 -0.84
C ARG A 401 21.28 9.20 -1.89
N ARG A 402 20.25 9.36 -2.71
CA ARG A 402 20.19 10.43 -3.70
C ARG A 402 20.06 11.78 -3.01
N THR A 403 20.95 12.70 -3.34
CA THR A 403 20.79 14.13 -3.02
C THR A 403 19.73 14.67 -3.98
N PRO A 404 18.78 15.50 -3.53
CA PRO A 404 17.86 16.16 -4.46
C PRO A 404 18.67 16.99 -5.47
N ASP A 405 18.51 16.69 -6.77
CA ASP A 405 19.08 17.49 -7.84
C ASP A 405 18.47 18.90 -7.75
N ARG A 406 19.30 19.91 -7.50
CA ARG A 406 18.91 21.32 -7.47
C ARG A 406 18.67 21.92 -8.87
N SER A 407 18.79 21.11 -9.94
CA SER A 407 18.65 21.58 -11.33
C SER A 407 17.20 21.79 -11.82
N GLY A 408 16.18 21.61 -10.99
CA GLY A 408 14.77 21.83 -11.35
C GLY A 408 14.17 23.19 -10.96
N ALA A 409 14.98 24.12 -10.38
CA ALA A 409 14.50 25.46 -9.98
C ALA A 409 14.92 26.58 -10.94
N GLY A 410 15.42 26.23 -12.12
CA GLY A 410 15.65 27.16 -13.23
C GLY A 410 14.51 27.11 -14.21
N GLY A 411 13.46 27.90 -13.99
CA GLY A 411 12.43 28.17 -15.01
C GLY A 411 13.06 28.91 -16.20
N PRO A 412 12.44 28.85 -17.41
CA PRO A 412 12.99 29.42 -18.64
C PRO A 412 12.86 30.93 -18.77
N ASP A 413 12.86 31.71 -17.68
CA ASP A 413 12.68 33.17 -17.71
C ASP A 413 13.95 33.97 -17.37
N GLY A 414 15.16 33.45 -17.68
CA GLY A 414 16.42 34.12 -17.43
C GLY A 414 17.34 34.34 -18.64
N ALA A 415 16.83 34.11 -19.88
CA ALA A 415 17.68 34.24 -21.09
C ALA A 415 17.17 35.30 -22.08
N ALA A 416 16.73 36.46 -21.58
CA ALA A 416 16.43 37.62 -22.42
C ALA A 416 16.94 38.88 -21.69
N GLY A 417 18.25 39.16 -21.77
CA GLY A 417 18.79 40.40 -21.18
C GLY A 417 20.29 40.47 -21.05
N GLN A 418 21.06 39.94 -22.02
CA GLN A 418 22.49 40.22 -22.13
C GLN A 418 22.96 40.10 -23.58
N GLU A 419 22.41 40.95 -24.47
CA GLU A 419 23.02 41.35 -25.74
C GLU A 419 22.69 42.81 -25.92
N GLY A 420 23.70 43.70 -25.73
CA GLY A 420 23.56 45.10 -26.06
C GLY A 420 24.25 46.05 -25.09
N ALA A 421 25.59 45.95 -24.89
CA ALA A 421 26.41 47.08 -24.43
C ALA A 421 27.89 46.83 -24.78
N ALA A 422 28.24 47.08 -26.01
CA ALA A 422 29.61 47.40 -26.41
C ALA A 422 29.54 48.44 -27.52
N ALA A 423 30.21 49.55 -27.30
CA ALA A 423 30.54 50.68 -28.17
C ALA A 423 29.60 51.90 -28.08
N ALA A 424 30.09 52.92 -27.31
CA ALA A 424 30.44 54.23 -27.91
C ALA A 424 30.97 55.13 -26.80
N ASP A 425 32.22 55.47 -26.98
CA ASP A 425 33.04 56.49 -26.37
C ASP A 425 32.59 57.92 -26.78
N GLY A 426 32.75 58.93 -25.95
CA GLY A 426 32.84 60.30 -26.46
C GLY A 426 32.05 61.39 -25.74
N THR A 427 32.82 62.09 -24.83
CA THR A 427 32.87 63.55 -24.69
C THR A 427 31.77 64.39 -24.03
N THR A 428 32.20 65.03 -22.98
CA THR A 428 32.07 66.47 -22.59
C THR A 428 30.75 67.09 -22.18
N GLY A 429 30.74 67.77 -21.05
CA GLY A 429 30.12 69.06 -20.82
C GLY A 429 29.28 69.25 -19.59
N ALA A 430 29.84 69.72 -18.56
CA ALA A 430 29.53 70.88 -17.71
C ALA A 430 28.07 71.27 -17.39
N ASP A 431 27.92 71.59 -16.14
CA ASP A 431 27.13 72.69 -15.54
C ASP A 431 25.65 72.46 -15.13
N GLY A 432 25.41 72.69 -13.83
CA GLY A 432 24.50 73.68 -13.41
C GLY A 432 23.45 73.36 -12.38
N THR A 433 23.74 73.60 -11.10
CA THR A 433 22.88 74.32 -10.13
C THR A 433 21.55 73.69 -9.66
N ALA A 434 21.48 73.34 -8.42
CA ALA A 434 20.74 74.01 -7.33
C ALA A 434 19.20 73.77 -7.22
N GLY A 435 18.75 73.35 -6.02
CA GLY A 435 17.39 73.60 -5.53
C GLY A 435 16.81 72.53 -4.62
N GLY A 436 17.06 72.57 -3.31
CA GLY A 436 16.13 71.93 -2.33
C GLY A 436 15.11 72.98 -1.91
N PRO A 437 14.41 72.85 -0.79
CA PRO A 437 13.85 71.70 -0.10
C PRO A 437 12.35 71.92 0.30
N GLY A 438 11.69 70.96 0.93
CA GLY A 438 10.41 71.18 1.62
C GLY A 438 9.80 69.84 2.09
N ARG A 439 9.86 69.46 3.29
CA ARG A 439 9.14 69.64 4.55
C ARG A 439 7.64 69.44 4.45
N GLY A 440 7.13 68.54 5.35
CA GLY A 440 5.81 68.52 5.96
C GLY A 440 5.33 67.06 6.13
N ALA A 441 5.45 66.44 7.21
CA ALA A 441 4.82 66.52 8.55
C ALA A 441 3.36 66.09 8.56
N ALA A 442 3.15 65.05 9.31
CA ALA A 442 2.33 64.90 10.50
C ALA A 442 1.02 64.08 10.43
N GLU A 443 0.92 63.24 11.40
CA GLU A 443 -0.25 62.91 12.24
C GLU A 443 -1.33 62.05 11.60
N GLY A 444 -1.88 61.00 12.19
CA GLY A 444 -1.94 60.58 13.58
C GLY A 444 -3.16 59.73 13.82
N ARG A 445 -3.12 58.94 14.88
CA ARG A 445 -4.25 58.28 15.60
C ARG A 445 -4.91 57.04 15.00
N ALA A 446 -4.78 55.89 15.56
CA ALA A 446 -5.09 55.35 16.92
C ALA A 446 -6.62 55.05 17.17
N LEU A 447 -6.80 53.91 17.84
CA LEU A 447 -7.98 53.40 18.58
C LEU A 447 -8.74 52.31 17.79
N ALA A 448 -8.81 51.11 18.24
CA ALA A 448 -8.95 50.37 19.50
C ALA A 448 -10.32 49.67 19.57
N VAL A 449 -10.25 48.42 20.05
CA VAL A 449 -11.19 47.73 20.92
C VAL A 449 -12.44 47.07 20.31
N GLY A 450 -12.58 45.75 20.61
CA GLY A 450 -13.85 45.15 20.92
C GLY A 450 -14.01 43.68 20.56
N ARG A 451 -13.62 42.84 21.45
CA ARG A 451 -14.30 41.69 22.03
C ARG A 451 -15.67 41.28 21.42
N SER A 452 -15.77 40.05 21.02
CA SER A 452 -16.57 39.02 21.68
C SER A 452 -16.24 37.66 21.08
#